data_a0a9000dd3031918fee7b449adc337ab
#
_entry.id   a0a9000dd3031918fee7b449adc337ab
#
_cell.length_a   1.000
_cell.length_b   1.000
_cell.length_c   1.000
_cell.angle_alpha   90.00
_cell.angle_beta   90.00
_cell.angle_gamma   90.00
#
_symmetry.space_group_name_H-M   'P 1'
#
loop_
_entity.id
_entity.type
_entity.pdbx_description
1 polymer ?
#
loop_
_entity_poly.entity_id
_entity_poly.type
_entity_poly.pdbx_seq_one_letter_code
_entity_poly.pdbx_strand_id
1 'polypeptide(L)'
;LKEIDLKNFDLIIEPSAGNGGFSDFLYSFNMVALDIEPEKDYIIKQDWFTFDTSNHYRKVLVIGNPPFGLRNILSKRFIEHALKIENINTIAFVLPDVFNKHTNQKIFPKEWKLKQVIKLPRDSFTLDGEEYHVPCSFYIWTKDEVEKDLRFNPDEFITQDFEYIL
;
A
#
# COMPACT_ATOMS: atom_id res chain seq x y z
N LEU A 1 7.84 -8.00 -5.90
CA LEU A 1 6.99 -9.01 -5.24
C LEU A 1 7.77 -10.09 -4.49
N LYS A 2 9.11 -10.15 -4.60
CA LYS A 2 9.92 -11.17 -3.90
C LYS A 2 9.77 -11.13 -2.37
N GLU A 3 9.39 -9.99 -1.81
CA GLU A 3 9.23 -9.76 -0.38
C GLU A 3 7.86 -10.20 0.19
N ILE A 4 6.94 -10.62 -0.68
CA ILE A 4 5.59 -11.08 -0.31
C ILE A 4 5.42 -12.50 -0.79
N ASP A 5 5.21 -13.44 0.12
CA ASP A 5 4.80 -14.80 -0.23
C ASP A 5 3.29 -14.80 -0.56
N LEU A 6 2.99 -14.67 -1.84
CA LEU A 6 1.62 -14.56 -2.35
C LEU A 6 0.76 -15.79 -2.06
N LYS A 7 1.36 -16.97 -1.86
CA LYS A 7 0.65 -18.22 -1.55
C LYS A 7 0.04 -18.23 -0.15
N ASN A 8 0.48 -17.31 0.71
CA ASN A 8 -0.03 -17.19 2.07
C ASN A 8 -1.34 -16.40 2.18
N PHE A 9 -1.88 -15.92 1.06
CA PHE A 9 -3.12 -15.15 1.04
C PHE A 9 -4.25 -15.93 0.37
N ASP A 10 -5.43 -15.87 0.97
CA ASP A 10 -6.64 -16.49 0.45
C ASP A 10 -7.23 -15.67 -0.70
N LEU A 11 -7.00 -14.38 -0.70
CA LEU A 11 -7.44 -13.43 -1.71
C LEU A 11 -6.41 -12.30 -1.86
N ILE A 12 -6.20 -11.87 -3.11
CA ILE A 12 -5.42 -10.69 -3.45
C ILE A 12 -6.35 -9.67 -4.12
N ILE A 13 -6.27 -8.41 -3.72
CA ILE A 13 -7.11 -7.34 -4.26
C ILE A 13 -6.22 -6.24 -4.83
N GLU A 14 -6.47 -5.85 -6.07
CA GLU A 14 -5.91 -4.62 -6.67
C GLU A 14 -7.05 -3.59 -6.80
N PRO A 15 -7.09 -2.55 -5.94
CA PRO A 15 -8.26 -1.67 -5.82
C PRO A 15 -8.29 -0.51 -6.81
N SER A 16 -7.26 -0.34 -7.62
CA SER A 16 -7.14 0.68 -8.69
C SER A 16 -6.25 0.12 -9.78
N ALA A 17 -6.80 -0.85 -10.51
CA ALA A 17 -6.02 -1.69 -11.42
C ALA A 17 -5.68 -0.99 -12.76
N GLY A 18 -6.49 0.01 -13.19
CA GLY A 18 -6.27 0.74 -14.43
C GLY A 18 -6.07 -0.20 -15.63
N ASN A 19 -4.83 -0.24 -16.11
CA ASN A 19 -4.41 -1.12 -17.20
C ASN A 19 -3.87 -2.50 -16.73
N GLY A 20 -4.03 -2.85 -15.46
CA GLY A 20 -3.64 -4.16 -14.92
C GLY A 20 -2.17 -4.29 -14.50
N GLY A 21 -1.57 -3.22 -14.02
CA GLY A 21 -0.15 -3.18 -13.71
C GLY A 21 0.35 -4.26 -12.74
N PHE A 22 -0.44 -4.62 -11.74
CA PHE A 22 -0.16 -5.73 -10.83
C PHE A 22 -0.93 -7.00 -11.23
N SER A 23 -2.20 -6.86 -11.60
CA SER A 23 -3.08 -7.99 -11.88
C SER A 23 -2.59 -8.87 -13.03
N ASP A 24 -1.93 -8.33 -14.04
CA ASP A 24 -1.31 -9.10 -15.11
C ASP A 24 -0.24 -10.09 -14.62
N PHE A 25 0.44 -9.77 -13.52
CA PHE A 25 1.43 -10.66 -12.90
C PHE A 25 0.84 -11.60 -11.85
N LEU A 26 -0.38 -11.33 -11.40
CA LEU A 26 -1.03 -12.02 -10.28
C LEU A 26 -2.18 -12.93 -10.73
N TYR A 27 -2.45 -13.03 -12.03
CA TYR A 27 -3.60 -13.77 -12.57
C TYR A 27 -3.66 -15.26 -12.20
N SER A 28 -2.53 -15.87 -11.82
CA SER A 28 -2.47 -17.27 -11.37
C SER A 28 -2.91 -17.48 -9.91
N PHE A 29 -3.15 -16.39 -9.18
CA PHE A 29 -3.62 -16.42 -7.80
C PHE A 29 -5.12 -16.11 -7.73
N ASN A 30 -5.74 -16.42 -6.59
CA ASN A 30 -7.11 -15.98 -6.34
C ASN A 30 -7.11 -14.46 -6.11
N MET A 31 -7.51 -13.71 -7.14
CA MET A 31 -7.45 -12.26 -7.10
C MET A 31 -8.70 -11.58 -7.64
N VAL A 32 -8.92 -10.37 -7.18
CA VAL A 32 -9.93 -9.43 -7.68
C VAL A 32 -9.22 -8.13 -8.04
N ALA A 33 -9.38 -7.69 -9.29
CA ALA A 33 -8.93 -6.39 -9.76
C ALA A 33 -10.13 -5.47 -9.94
N LEU A 34 -10.09 -4.28 -9.36
CA LEU A 34 -11.15 -3.28 -9.39
C LEU A 34 -10.62 -1.99 -9.99
N ASP A 35 -11.47 -1.29 -10.72
CA ASP A 35 -11.24 0.10 -11.10
C ASP A 35 -12.57 0.81 -11.38
N ILE A 36 -12.62 2.13 -11.21
CA ILE A 36 -13.79 2.96 -11.60
C ILE A 36 -13.88 3.12 -13.11
N GLU A 37 -12.74 3.08 -13.81
CA GLU A 37 -12.60 3.18 -15.26
C GLU A 37 -11.64 2.11 -15.78
N PRO A 38 -12.04 0.82 -15.77
CA PRO A 38 -11.14 -0.28 -16.12
C PRO A 38 -10.75 -0.24 -17.60
N GLU A 39 -9.47 -0.50 -17.89
CA GLU A 39 -8.94 -0.55 -19.24
C GLU A 39 -8.92 -1.98 -19.81
N LYS A 40 -9.27 -3.01 -19.01
CA LYS A 40 -9.31 -4.42 -19.41
C LYS A 40 -10.58 -5.11 -18.95
N ASP A 41 -11.09 -6.04 -19.75
CA ASP A 41 -12.37 -6.73 -19.53
C ASP A 41 -12.42 -7.58 -18.25
N TYR A 42 -11.27 -8.07 -17.75
CA TYR A 42 -11.21 -8.85 -16.51
C TYR A 42 -11.19 -7.99 -15.24
N ILE A 43 -10.99 -6.68 -15.36
CA ILE A 43 -11.02 -5.75 -14.23
C ILE A 43 -12.47 -5.37 -13.98
N ILE A 44 -12.94 -5.55 -12.76
CA ILE A 44 -14.32 -5.26 -12.38
C ILE A 44 -14.49 -3.74 -12.26
N LYS A 45 -15.50 -3.21 -12.96
CA LYS A 45 -15.88 -1.79 -12.81
C LYS A 45 -16.57 -1.58 -11.48
N GLN A 46 -15.81 -1.17 -10.47
CA GLN A 46 -16.33 -0.92 -9.13
C GLN A 46 -15.47 0.09 -8.39
N ASP A 47 -16.13 0.97 -7.62
CA ASP A 47 -15.45 1.88 -6.71
C ASP A 47 -14.91 1.10 -5.51
N TRP A 48 -13.60 1.25 -5.23
CA TRP A 48 -12.94 0.65 -4.07
C TRP A 48 -13.66 0.92 -2.76
N PHE A 49 -14.18 2.13 -2.58
CA PHE A 49 -14.84 2.54 -1.35
C PHE A 49 -16.21 1.88 -1.11
N THR A 50 -16.74 1.17 -2.10
CA THR A 50 -17.96 0.36 -1.98
C THR A 50 -17.68 -1.14 -1.91
N PHE A 51 -16.41 -1.53 -2.04
CA PHE A 51 -16.00 -2.92 -2.01
C PHE A 51 -15.80 -3.41 -0.58
N ASP A 52 -16.24 -4.62 -0.32
CA ASP A 52 -15.98 -5.36 0.91
C ASP A 52 -15.66 -6.82 0.57
N THR A 53 -14.90 -7.47 1.44
CA THR A 53 -14.55 -8.88 1.25
C THR A 53 -15.59 -9.79 1.88
N SER A 54 -15.72 -10.98 1.33
CA SER A 54 -16.53 -12.03 1.95
C SER A 54 -15.83 -12.59 3.20
N ASN A 55 -16.59 -12.87 4.27
CA ASN A 55 -16.09 -13.35 5.56
C ASN A 55 -15.42 -14.73 5.53
N HIS A 56 -15.46 -15.46 4.41
CA HIS A 56 -14.78 -16.75 4.31
C HIS A 56 -13.30 -16.63 3.97
N TYR A 57 -12.82 -15.46 3.52
CA TYR A 57 -11.40 -15.20 3.38
C TYR A 57 -10.81 -14.80 4.73
N ARG A 58 -9.72 -15.46 5.15
CA ARG A 58 -9.08 -15.21 6.46
C ARG A 58 -7.90 -14.26 6.36
N LYS A 59 -7.18 -14.30 5.23
CA LYS A 59 -5.96 -13.54 5.05
C LYS A 59 -5.94 -12.91 3.67
N VAL A 60 -6.16 -11.61 3.62
CA VAL A 60 -6.29 -10.84 2.38
C VAL A 60 -5.12 -9.88 2.21
N LEU A 61 -4.56 -9.85 1.01
CA LEU A 61 -3.58 -8.86 0.55
C LEU A 61 -4.27 -7.80 -0.31
N VAL A 62 -4.07 -6.55 0.00
CA VAL A 62 -4.38 -5.44 -0.91
C VAL A 62 -3.09 -4.90 -1.50
N ILE A 63 -2.96 -4.90 -2.82
CA ILE A 63 -1.74 -4.49 -3.53
C ILE A 63 -2.09 -3.58 -4.69
N GLY A 64 -1.26 -2.58 -4.97
CA GLY A 64 -1.51 -1.71 -6.13
C GLY A 64 -0.80 -0.38 -6.06
N ASN A 65 -1.17 0.49 -7.00
CA ASN A 65 -0.73 1.87 -7.08
C ASN A 65 -1.97 2.79 -6.97
N PRO A 66 -2.43 3.09 -5.75
CA PRO A 66 -3.61 3.92 -5.57
C PRO A 66 -3.36 5.34 -6.08
N PRO A 67 -4.39 6.02 -6.63
CA PRO A 67 -4.25 7.40 -7.06
C PRO A 67 -3.86 8.30 -5.89
N PHE A 68 -2.91 9.23 -6.11
CA PHE A 68 -2.41 10.06 -5.01
C PHE A 68 -3.39 11.18 -4.63
N GLY A 69 -4.02 11.80 -5.63
CA GLY A 69 -4.88 12.95 -5.42
C GLY A 69 -4.15 14.18 -4.88
N LEU A 70 -4.89 15.26 -4.67
CA LEU A 70 -4.32 16.48 -4.10
C LEU A 70 -3.78 16.21 -2.68
N ARG A 71 -2.50 16.54 -2.44
CA ARG A 71 -1.80 16.34 -1.14
C ARG A 71 -1.90 14.90 -0.62
N ASN A 72 -1.98 13.92 -1.52
CA ASN A 72 -2.09 12.49 -1.19
C ASN A 72 -3.34 12.10 -0.38
N ILE A 73 -4.40 12.92 -0.45
CA ILE A 73 -5.64 12.65 0.28
C ILE A 73 -6.28 11.34 -0.22
N LEU A 74 -6.23 11.10 -1.52
CA LEU A 74 -6.88 9.92 -2.09
C LEU A 74 -6.14 8.63 -1.68
N SER A 75 -4.80 8.61 -1.74
CA SER A 75 -4.02 7.47 -1.23
C SER A 75 -4.32 7.16 0.24
N LYS A 76 -4.46 8.19 1.09
CA LYS A 76 -4.83 8.01 2.50
C LYS A 76 -6.22 7.37 2.64
N ARG A 77 -7.20 7.83 1.87
CA ARG A 77 -8.55 7.24 1.87
C ARG A 77 -8.53 5.77 1.42
N PHE A 78 -7.70 5.41 0.44
CA PHE A 78 -7.52 4.01 0.03
C PHE A 78 -7.00 3.15 1.17
N ILE A 79 -6.00 3.64 1.91
CA ILE A 79 -5.47 2.97 3.10
C ILE A 79 -6.55 2.86 4.18
N GLU A 80 -7.23 3.96 4.51
CA GLU A 80 -8.28 4.00 5.55
C GLU A 80 -9.43 3.03 5.24
N HIS A 81 -9.80 2.88 3.97
CA HIS A 81 -10.81 1.91 3.58
C HIS A 81 -10.30 0.48 3.77
N ALA A 82 -9.09 0.17 3.33
CA ALA A 82 -8.47 -1.14 3.55
C ALA A 82 -8.38 -1.50 5.04
N LEU A 83 -8.03 -0.52 5.91
CA LEU A 83 -7.92 -0.74 7.35
C LEU A 83 -9.26 -1.04 8.04
N LYS A 84 -10.39 -0.69 7.44
CA LYS A 84 -11.75 -0.99 7.96
C LYS A 84 -12.20 -2.40 7.65
N ILE A 85 -11.61 -3.07 6.67
CA ILE A 85 -11.96 -4.43 6.26
C ILE A 85 -11.15 -5.40 7.13
N GLU A 86 -11.81 -6.13 8.00
CA GLU A 86 -11.20 -6.88 9.11
C GLU A 86 -10.19 -7.93 8.65
N ASN A 87 -10.52 -8.67 7.58
CA ASN A 87 -9.69 -9.77 7.07
C ASN A 87 -8.53 -9.32 6.16
N ILE A 88 -8.39 -8.01 5.88
CA ILE A 88 -7.18 -7.49 5.26
C ILE A 88 -6.05 -7.56 6.28
N ASN A 89 -5.03 -8.34 5.94
CA ASN A 89 -3.86 -8.60 6.74
C ASN A 89 -2.63 -7.82 6.28
N THR A 90 -2.52 -7.58 4.97
CA THR A 90 -1.36 -6.92 4.37
C THR A 90 -1.81 -5.88 3.34
N ILE A 91 -1.18 -4.71 3.39
CA ILE A 91 -1.36 -3.62 2.42
C ILE A 91 0.01 -3.34 1.79
N ALA A 92 0.09 -3.49 0.47
CA ALA A 92 1.31 -3.32 -0.30
C ALA A 92 1.08 -2.29 -1.42
N PHE A 93 1.33 -1.02 -1.13
CA PHE A 93 1.05 0.09 -2.03
C PHE A 93 2.29 0.82 -2.51
N VAL A 94 2.25 1.26 -3.75
CA VAL A 94 3.13 2.30 -4.26
C VAL A 94 2.62 3.64 -3.75
N LEU A 95 3.44 4.35 -2.99
CA LEU A 95 3.06 5.64 -2.38
C LEU A 95 4.22 6.63 -2.52
N PRO A 96 3.94 7.95 -2.57
CA PRO A 96 4.96 8.98 -2.51
C PRO A 96 5.86 8.86 -1.26
N ASP A 97 7.13 9.23 -1.38
CA ASP A 97 8.12 9.14 -0.29
C ASP A 97 7.76 9.95 0.96
N VAL A 98 6.78 10.85 0.86
CA VAL A 98 6.26 11.55 2.05
C VAL A 98 5.61 10.59 3.06
N PHE A 99 5.23 9.37 2.65
CA PHE A 99 4.75 8.32 3.56
C PHE A 99 5.86 7.72 4.45
N ASN A 100 7.13 8.06 4.23
CA ASN A 100 8.20 7.80 5.20
C ASN A 100 8.10 8.68 6.47
N LYS A 101 7.34 9.79 6.41
CA LYS A 101 7.17 10.69 7.56
C LYS A 101 6.22 10.08 8.59
N HIS A 102 6.59 10.21 9.86
CA HIS A 102 5.78 9.75 11.00
C HIS A 102 4.31 10.20 10.93
N THR A 103 4.07 11.46 10.54
CA THR A 103 2.71 12.02 10.43
C THR A 103 1.80 11.27 9.45
N ASN A 104 2.37 10.67 8.40
CA ASN A 104 1.61 9.87 7.44
C ASN A 104 1.52 8.40 7.88
N GLN A 105 2.53 7.89 8.59
CA GLN A 105 2.53 6.52 9.11
C GLN A 105 1.55 6.31 10.27
N LYS A 106 1.13 7.39 10.95
CA LYS A 106 0.11 7.34 12.02
C LYS A 106 -1.26 6.86 11.56
N ILE A 107 -1.54 6.85 10.25
CA ILE A 107 -2.78 6.29 9.70
C ILE A 107 -2.92 4.79 10.01
N PHE A 108 -1.79 4.08 10.14
CA PHE A 108 -1.79 2.65 10.48
C PHE A 108 -1.87 2.46 11.99
N PRO A 109 -2.85 1.67 12.50
CA PRO A 109 -2.93 1.29 13.91
C PRO A 109 -1.67 0.57 14.41
N LYS A 110 -1.53 0.43 15.73
CA LYS A 110 -0.31 -0.11 16.36
C LYS A 110 -0.04 -1.58 16.00
N GLU A 111 -1.08 -2.36 15.74
CA GLU A 111 -0.97 -3.77 15.33
C GLU A 111 -0.40 -3.94 13.92
N TRP A 112 -0.41 -2.91 13.10
CA TRP A 112 0.23 -2.92 11.80
C TRP A 112 1.72 -2.60 11.92
N LYS A 113 2.55 -3.37 11.21
CA LYS A 113 4.00 -3.19 11.15
C LYS A 113 4.42 -2.80 9.73
N LEU A 114 5.35 -1.87 9.62
CA LEU A 114 5.99 -1.55 8.35
C LEU A 114 7.09 -2.58 8.10
N LYS A 115 6.78 -3.60 7.29
CA LYS A 115 7.68 -4.71 6.98
C LYS A 115 8.80 -4.31 6.03
N GLN A 116 8.48 -3.52 5.00
CA GLN A 116 9.40 -3.21 3.92
C GLN A 116 9.10 -1.85 3.29
N VAL A 117 10.16 -1.17 2.84
CA VAL A 117 10.10 0.01 1.98
C VAL A 117 11.10 -0.21 0.85
N ILE A 118 10.62 -0.25 -0.39
CA ILE A 118 11.44 -0.46 -1.58
C ILE A 118 11.35 0.79 -2.43
N LYS A 119 12.46 1.51 -2.55
CA LYS A 119 12.51 2.72 -3.37
C LYS A 119 12.37 2.37 -4.85
N LEU A 120 11.49 3.08 -5.55
CA LEU A 120 11.31 2.91 -6.98
C LEU A 120 12.27 3.80 -7.78
N PRO A 121 12.68 3.40 -8.99
CA PRO A 121 13.40 4.26 -9.92
C PRO A 121 12.63 5.55 -10.20
N ARG A 122 13.32 6.66 -10.50
CA ARG A 122 12.71 7.98 -10.68
C ARG A 122 11.75 8.07 -11.86
N ASP A 123 11.98 7.24 -12.87
CA ASP A 123 11.27 7.14 -14.15
C ASP A 123 10.19 6.05 -14.17
N SER A 124 9.73 5.64 -12.96
CA SER A 124 8.73 4.56 -12.83
C SER A 124 7.31 4.97 -13.22
N PHE A 125 7.05 6.26 -13.43
CA PHE A 125 5.70 6.78 -13.73
C PHE A 125 5.71 7.66 -14.96
N THR A 126 4.73 7.43 -15.84
CA THR A 126 4.35 8.33 -16.93
C THR A 126 2.92 8.81 -16.70
N LEU A 127 2.68 10.10 -16.89
CA LEU A 127 1.35 10.69 -16.93
C LEU A 127 1.17 11.32 -18.30
N ASP A 128 0.14 10.87 -19.06
CA ASP A 128 -0.15 11.35 -20.42
C ASP A 128 1.04 11.27 -21.40
N GLY A 129 1.93 10.28 -21.18
CA GLY A 129 3.13 10.08 -22.02
C GLY A 129 4.33 10.94 -21.64
N GLU A 130 4.22 11.78 -20.61
CA GLU A 130 5.34 12.51 -20.01
C GLU A 130 5.84 11.86 -18.73
N GLU A 131 7.16 11.92 -18.48
CA GLU A 131 7.74 11.41 -17.24
C GLU A 131 7.27 12.23 -16.04
N TYR A 132 6.62 11.58 -15.09
CA TYR A 132 6.13 12.22 -13.86
C TYR A 132 7.07 11.92 -12.69
N HIS A 133 7.87 12.90 -12.29
CA HIS A 133 8.92 12.74 -11.30
C HIS A 133 8.44 12.93 -9.85
N VAL A 134 7.57 12.05 -9.38
CA VAL A 134 7.27 11.97 -7.94
C VAL A 134 8.09 10.84 -7.33
N PRO A 135 9.00 11.13 -6.37
CA PRO A 135 9.70 10.07 -5.66
C PRO A 135 8.70 9.17 -4.92
N CYS A 136 8.69 7.90 -5.28
CA CYS A 136 7.80 6.90 -4.72
C CYS A 136 8.57 5.69 -4.23
N SER A 137 7.96 5.00 -3.28
CA SER A 137 8.43 3.70 -2.79
C SER A 137 7.26 2.73 -2.71
N PHE A 138 7.57 1.45 -2.77
CA PHE A 138 6.63 0.38 -2.51
C PHE A 138 6.69 0.03 -1.03
N TYR A 139 5.59 0.25 -0.32
CA TYR A 139 5.46 0.05 1.11
C TYR A 139 4.68 -1.21 1.39
N ILE A 140 5.19 -2.07 2.27
CA ILE A 140 4.51 -3.28 2.72
C ILE A 140 4.21 -3.15 4.20
N TRP A 141 2.92 -3.01 4.53
CA TRP A 141 2.38 -2.99 5.88
C TRP A 141 1.65 -4.30 6.16
N THR A 142 1.83 -4.88 7.34
CA THR A 142 1.23 -6.17 7.69
C THR A 142 0.86 -6.24 9.18
N LYS A 143 -0.12 -7.10 9.50
CA LYS A 143 -0.45 -7.52 10.86
C LYS A 143 0.38 -8.73 11.31
N ASP A 144 1.10 -9.37 10.38
CA ASP A 144 2.00 -10.49 10.72
C ASP A 144 3.19 -10.01 11.56
N GLU A 145 3.78 -10.93 12.30
CA GLU A 145 5.06 -10.67 12.96
C GLU A 145 6.16 -10.38 11.92
N VAL A 146 7.01 -9.43 12.24
CA VAL A 146 8.14 -9.01 11.41
C VAL A 146 9.42 -9.04 12.24
N GLU A 147 10.54 -9.29 11.59
CA GLU A 147 11.86 -9.26 12.24
C GLU A 147 12.15 -7.88 12.84
N LYS A 148 11.79 -6.83 12.09
CA LYS A 148 11.92 -5.42 12.50
C LYS A 148 10.77 -4.60 11.95
N ASP A 149 10.10 -3.83 12.82
CA ASP A 149 9.17 -2.79 12.38
C ASP A 149 9.96 -1.56 11.89
N LEU A 150 9.83 -1.25 10.61
CA LEU A 150 10.50 -0.10 9.98
C LEU A 150 9.72 1.22 10.15
N ARG A 151 8.63 1.20 10.92
CA ARG A 151 7.87 2.43 11.22
C ARG A 151 8.79 3.44 11.90
N PHE A 152 8.73 4.68 11.46
CA PHE A 152 9.48 5.75 12.10
C PHE A 152 9.04 5.93 13.56
N ASN A 153 9.99 5.76 14.48
CA ASN A 153 9.79 6.00 15.91
C ASN A 153 10.50 7.32 16.30
N PRO A 154 9.77 8.39 16.61
CA PRO A 154 10.39 9.66 17.01
C PRO A 154 11.19 9.54 18.31
N ASP A 155 10.84 8.61 19.21
CA ASP A 155 11.50 8.43 20.51
C ASP A 155 12.90 7.83 20.37
N GLU A 156 13.21 7.16 19.25
CA GLU A 156 14.56 6.66 18.94
C GLU A 156 15.56 7.77 18.59
N PHE A 157 15.06 8.97 18.28
CA PHE A 157 15.87 10.14 17.90
C PHE A 157 15.98 11.21 18.98
N ILE A 158 15.49 10.93 20.19
CA ILE A 158 15.83 11.74 21.38
C ILE A 158 17.26 11.36 21.75
N THR A 159 18.22 11.96 21.03
CA THR A 159 19.62 11.78 21.34
C THR A 159 19.95 12.48 22.64
N GLN A 160 20.84 11.86 23.44
CA GLN A 160 21.41 12.43 24.67
C GLN A 160 22.26 13.71 24.41
N ASP A 161 22.30 14.22 23.19
CA ASP A 161 23.13 15.35 22.75
C ASP A 161 22.60 16.72 23.19
N PHE A 162 21.42 16.80 23.82
CA PHE A 162 20.87 18.03 24.37
C PHE A 162 21.22 18.31 25.85
N GLU A 163 21.95 17.44 26.52
CA GLU A 163 22.36 17.65 27.93
C GLU A 163 23.52 18.63 28.11
N TYR A 164 24.10 19.20 27.06
CA TYR A 164 25.30 20.05 27.16
C TYR A 164 25.10 21.52 26.73
N ILE A 165 23.87 22.03 26.66
CA ILE A 165 23.60 23.46 26.40
C ILE A 165 22.68 24.01 27.51
N LEU A 166 23.17 24.03 28.73
CA LEU A 166 22.73 24.90 29.82
C LEU A 166 23.96 25.31 30.65
#